data_dc27d4f78e919d7167faf71b8eed8fa2
#
_entry.id   dc27d4f78e919d7167faf71b8eed8fa2
#
_cell.length_a   1.000
_cell.length_b   1.000
_cell.length_c   1.000
_cell.angle_alpha   90.00
_cell.angle_beta   90.00
_cell.angle_gamma   90.00
#
_symmetry.space_group_name_H-M   'P 1'
#
loop_
_entity.id
_entity.type
_entity.pdbx_description
1 polymer ?
#
loop_
_entity_poly.entity_id
_entity_poly.type
_entity_poly.pdbx_seq_one_letter_code
_entity_poly.pdbx_strand_id
1 'polypeptide(L)'
;MRHIKHEITIEYRKEVICMGLLDAIFGNNQPPKINSILPTAAKNEIRAGRLPILNTDSLFLKRGEKIHYIDKAINLEIKVVKQYRHVGHSTPGLLKGNRWNVGVAKPIEHGELVQHRGILYVTNQRIVFQATEKGFDKTYKYLTAVTPYVDACELQFGSKTYNMYVDDGNLLYEVLQLVKRKRQIP
;
A
#
# COMPACT_ATOMS: atom_id res chain seq x y z
N MET A 1 -34.09 -13.85 9.99
CA MET A 1 -33.08 -13.95 8.91
C MET A 1 -32.25 -12.68 8.64
N ARG A 2 -32.63 -11.48 9.11
CA ARG A 2 -31.84 -10.23 8.89
C ARG A 2 -30.67 -10.02 9.87
N HIS A 3 -30.72 -10.59 11.10
CA HIS A 3 -29.66 -10.45 12.09
C HIS A 3 -28.37 -11.23 11.76
N ILE A 4 -28.49 -12.41 11.17
CA ILE A 4 -27.34 -13.29 10.89
C ILE A 4 -26.43 -12.71 9.80
N LYS A 5 -27.00 -12.01 8.79
CA LYS A 5 -26.18 -11.37 7.73
C LYS A 5 -25.34 -10.19 8.24
N HIS A 6 -25.81 -9.49 9.28
CA HIS A 6 -25.09 -8.34 9.83
C HIS A 6 -23.90 -8.78 10.72
N GLU A 7 -24.04 -9.86 11.47
CA GLU A 7 -22.96 -10.41 12.30
C GLU A 7 -21.85 -11.01 11.45
N ILE A 8 -22.17 -11.79 10.41
CA ILE A 8 -21.18 -12.38 9.50
C ILE A 8 -20.37 -11.28 8.78
N THR A 9 -21.02 -10.18 8.38
CA THR A 9 -20.34 -9.06 7.73
C THR A 9 -19.41 -8.29 8.66
N ILE A 10 -19.75 -8.20 9.94
CA ILE A 10 -18.93 -7.54 10.97
C ILE A 10 -17.75 -8.43 11.37
N GLU A 11 -17.95 -9.73 11.46
CA GLU A 11 -16.91 -10.70 11.80
C GLU A 11 -15.89 -10.83 10.67
N TYR A 12 -16.33 -10.94 9.43
CA TYR A 12 -15.45 -10.93 8.25
C TYR A 12 -14.65 -9.62 8.13
N ARG A 13 -15.25 -8.46 8.47
CA ARG A 13 -14.54 -7.18 8.55
C ARG A 13 -13.49 -7.13 9.65
N LYS A 14 -13.75 -7.77 10.80
CA LYS A 14 -12.79 -7.85 11.90
C LYS A 14 -11.61 -8.73 11.56
N GLU A 15 -11.81 -9.87 10.89
CA GLU A 15 -10.72 -10.75 10.47
C GLU A 15 -9.80 -10.09 9.44
N VAL A 16 -10.36 -9.40 8.44
CA VAL A 16 -9.57 -8.66 7.44
C VAL A 16 -8.79 -7.49 8.06
N ILE A 17 -9.36 -6.83 9.08
CA ILE A 17 -8.68 -5.74 9.82
C ILE A 17 -7.53 -6.26 10.69
N CYS A 18 -7.54 -7.54 11.09
CA CYS A 18 -6.49 -8.14 11.93
C CYS A 18 -5.29 -8.69 11.15
N MET A 19 -5.36 -8.79 9.82
CA MET A 19 -4.24 -9.26 9.01
C MET A 19 -3.37 -8.10 8.56
N GLY A 20 -2.05 -8.27 8.66
CA GLY A 20 -1.09 -7.35 8.05
C GLY A 20 -1.11 -7.47 6.52
N LEU A 21 -0.83 -6.39 5.82
CA LEU A 21 -0.76 -6.39 4.36
C LEU A 21 0.29 -7.38 3.85
N LEU A 22 1.43 -7.49 4.51
CA LEU A 22 2.51 -8.39 4.14
C LEU A 22 2.14 -9.86 4.38
N ASP A 23 1.40 -10.17 5.44
CA ASP A 23 0.90 -11.53 5.69
C ASP A 23 -0.09 -11.95 4.62
N ALA A 24 -0.96 -11.03 4.18
CA ALA A 24 -1.92 -11.27 3.10
C ALA A 24 -1.24 -11.48 1.73
N ILE A 25 -0.08 -10.86 1.48
CA ILE A 25 0.64 -10.94 0.20
C ILE A 25 1.71 -12.04 0.20
N PHE A 26 2.45 -12.24 1.30
CA PHE A 26 3.70 -13.03 1.33
C PHE A 26 3.79 -14.05 2.46
N GLY A 27 2.77 -14.21 3.30
CA GLY A 27 2.87 -15.06 4.49
C GLY A 27 3.92 -14.55 5.49
N ASN A 28 4.71 -15.44 6.09
CA ASN A 28 5.61 -15.16 7.23
C ASN A 28 6.81 -14.22 6.97
N ASN A 29 6.77 -13.32 6.00
CA ASN A 29 7.83 -12.34 5.81
C ASN A 29 7.75 -11.24 6.88
N GLN A 30 8.87 -10.96 7.55
CA GLN A 30 8.92 -9.90 8.55
C GLN A 30 8.68 -8.53 7.91
N PRO A 31 7.69 -7.75 8.40
CA PRO A 31 7.38 -6.45 7.84
C PRO A 31 8.56 -5.46 8.04
N PRO A 32 8.78 -4.55 7.08
CA PRO A 32 9.78 -3.51 7.25
C PRO A 32 9.39 -2.60 8.41
N LYS A 33 10.33 -2.37 9.35
CA LYS A 33 10.07 -1.51 10.50
C LYS A 33 9.90 -0.04 10.06
N ILE A 34 8.77 0.55 10.41
CA ILE A 34 8.49 1.99 10.25
C ILE A 34 8.38 2.62 11.63
N ASN A 35 9.09 3.73 11.84
CA ASN A 35 8.90 4.54 13.04
C ASN A 35 8.03 5.74 12.64
N SER A 36 6.84 5.82 13.20
CA SER A 36 5.90 6.92 12.98
C SER A 36 6.49 8.27 13.41
N ILE A 37 6.22 9.29 12.61
CA ILE A 37 6.51 10.70 12.93
C ILE A 37 5.25 11.48 13.31
N LEU A 38 4.09 10.85 13.25
CA LEU A 38 2.83 11.47 13.64
C LEU A 38 2.80 11.75 15.15
N PRO A 39 2.57 12.99 15.59
CA PRO A 39 2.52 13.33 17.00
C PRO A 39 1.46 12.54 17.77
N THR A 40 1.77 12.12 19.00
CA THR A 40 0.84 11.35 19.85
C THR A 40 -0.46 12.12 20.11
N ALA A 41 -0.38 13.46 20.24
CA ALA A 41 -1.59 14.29 20.38
C ALA A 41 -2.51 14.16 19.17
N ALA A 42 -1.94 14.17 17.95
CA ALA A 42 -2.71 13.99 16.73
C ALA A 42 -3.32 12.57 16.64
N LYS A 43 -2.57 11.53 17.03
CA LYS A 43 -3.11 10.16 17.12
C LYS A 43 -4.33 10.08 18.05
N ASN A 44 -4.26 10.74 19.21
CA ASN A 44 -5.35 10.77 20.18
C ASN A 44 -6.58 11.54 19.66
N GLU A 45 -6.38 12.65 18.96
CA GLU A 45 -7.48 13.40 18.33
C GLU A 45 -8.19 12.55 17.28
N ILE A 46 -7.45 11.86 16.41
CA ILE A 46 -8.02 11.00 15.37
C ILE A 46 -8.85 9.89 16.02
N ARG A 47 -8.30 9.19 17.03
CA ARG A 47 -9.03 8.13 17.77
C ARG A 47 -10.26 8.65 18.50
N ALA A 48 -10.27 9.94 18.86
CA ALA A 48 -11.45 10.62 19.42
C ALA A 48 -12.44 11.12 18.34
N GLY A 49 -12.24 10.76 17.06
CA GLY A 49 -13.11 11.14 15.95
C GLY A 49 -12.95 12.60 15.51
N ARG A 50 -11.84 13.25 15.83
CA ARG A 50 -11.52 14.63 15.42
C ARG A 50 -10.39 14.65 14.42
N LEU A 51 -10.42 15.62 13.49
CA LEU A 51 -9.35 15.84 12.53
C LEU A 51 -8.36 16.88 13.10
N PRO A 52 -7.12 16.49 13.44
CA PRO A 52 -6.08 17.42 13.82
C PRO A 52 -5.71 18.35 12.65
N ILE A 53 -5.13 19.49 12.94
CA ILE A 53 -4.52 20.38 11.95
C ILE A 53 -3.02 20.33 12.18
N LEU A 54 -2.28 19.84 11.18
CA LEU A 54 -0.84 19.71 11.21
C LEU A 54 -0.20 20.71 10.26
N ASN A 55 0.96 21.23 10.64
CA ASN A 55 1.73 22.15 9.81
C ASN A 55 3.04 21.48 9.38
N THR A 56 3.46 21.77 8.16
CA THR A 56 4.76 21.38 7.61
C THR A 56 5.15 22.33 6.50
N ASP A 57 6.43 22.55 6.36
CA ASP A 57 7.00 23.33 5.26
C ASP A 57 7.34 22.46 4.04
N SER A 58 7.24 21.13 4.21
CA SER A 58 7.62 20.16 3.16
C SER A 58 6.55 19.97 2.07
N LEU A 59 5.33 20.45 2.28
CA LEU A 59 4.23 20.34 1.32
C LEU A 59 3.65 21.71 0.97
N PHE A 60 3.65 22.05 -0.32
CA PHE A 60 2.97 23.27 -0.80
C PHE A 60 1.46 23.07 -0.75
N LEU A 61 0.81 23.79 0.17
CA LEU A 61 -0.63 23.72 0.38
C LEU A 61 -1.38 24.64 -0.60
N LYS A 62 -2.51 24.18 -1.08
CA LYS A 62 -3.46 24.96 -1.88
C LYS A 62 -4.30 25.86 -0.96
N ARG A 63 -4.99 26.84 -1.54
CA ARG A 63 -5.89 27.71 -0.78
C ARG A 63 -6.92 26.91 0.01
N GLY A 64 -6.97 27.10 1.32
CA GLY A 64 -7.89 26.40 2.23
C GLY A 64 -7.57 24.92 2.46
N GLU A 65 -6.41 24.44 1.99
CA GLU A 65 -5.95 23.09 2.26
C GLU A 65 -5.38 23.00 3.69
N LYS A 66 -5.78 21.93 4.40
CA LYS A 66 -5.35 21.62 5.77
C LYS A 66 -4.86 20.18 5.81
N ILE A 67 -3.74 19.96 6.49
CA ILE A 67 -3.19 18.62 6.66
C ILE A 67 -3.75 18.02 7.94
N HIS A 68 -4.19 16.76 7.85
CA HIS A 68 -4.78 16.01 8.96
C HIS A 68 -3.95 14.80 9.37
N TYR A 69 -3.01 14.38 8.50
CA TYR A 69 -2.14 13.24 8.76
C TYR A 69 -0.81 13.45 8.03
N ILE A 70 0.29 13.20 8.73
CA ILE A 70 1.66 13.18 8.19
C ILE A 70 2.37 12.01 8.84
N ASP A 71 2.78 11.03 8.05
CA ASP A 71 3.59 9.93 8.58
C ASP A 71 4.51 9.33 7.53
N LYS A 72 5.52 8.61 7.98
CA LYS A 72 6.35 7.78 7.11
C LYS A 72 5.50 6.64 6.56
N ALA A 73 5.68 6.35 5.29
CA ALA A 73 4.99 5.27 4.61
C ALA A 73 5.91 4.59 3.60
N ILE A 74 5.56 3.35 3.26
CA ILE A 74 6.19 2.61 2.18
C ILE A 74 5.08 2.21 1.20
N ASN A 75 5.21 2.62 -0.06
CA ASN A 75 4.36 2.09 -1.11
C ASN A 75 4.94 0.77 -1.59
N LEU A 76 4.18 -0.32 -1.42
CA LEU A 76 4.56 -1.67 -1.78
C LEU A 76 4.04 -2.00 -3.19
N GLU A 77 4.93 -2.33 -4.10
CA GLU A 77 4.62 -2.71 -5.48
C GLU A 77 5.12 -4.12 -5.75
N ILE A 78 4.28 -4.99 -6.30
CA ILE A 78 4.70 -6.30 -6.79
C ILE A 78 5.05 -6.17 -8.27
N LYS A 79 6.32 -6.38 -8.60
CA LYS A 79 6.78 -6.45 -9.98
C LYS A 79 6.93 -7.90 -10.40
N VAL A 80 6.32 -8.25 -11.52
CA VAL A 80 6.57 -9.56 -12.14
C VAL A 80 7.86 -9.47 -12.93
N VAL A 81 8.90 -10.17 -12.44
CA VAL A 81 10.19 -10.27 -13.11
C VAL A 81 10.24 -11.58 -13.88
N LYS A 82 10.49 -11.50 -15.19
CA LYS A 82 10.68 -12.67 -16.04
C LYS A 82 12.14 -13.07 -16.03
N GLN A 83 12.47 -14.20 -15.40
CA GLN A 83 13.78 -14.81 -15.49
C GLN A 83 13.74 -15.94 -16.51
N TYR A 84 14.77 -16.01 -17.36
CA TYR A 84 14.91 -17.11 -18.33
C TYR A 84 15.85 -18.16 -17.75
N ARG A 85 15.33 -19.34 -17.46
CA ARG A 85 16.16 -20.49 -17.09
C ARG A 85 16.52 -21.26 -18.35
N HIS A 86 17.82 -21.30 -18.66
CA HIS A 86 18.34 -22.15 -19.75
C HIS A 86 18.44 -23.57 -19.25
N VAL A 87 17.65 -24.46 -19.84
CA VAL A 87 17.78 -25.91 -19.67
C VAL A 87 18.39 -26.41 -20.95
N GLY A 88 19.69 -26.71 -20.91
CA GLY A 88 20.43 -27.24 -22.05
C GLY A 88 20.90 -28.65 -21.78
N HIS A 89 20.78 -29.52 -22.77
CA HIS A 89 21.44 -30.82 -22.79
C HIS A 89 22.48 -30.83 -23.87
N SER A 90 23.72 -31.21 -23.52
CA SER A 90 24.82 -31.31 -24.46
C SER A 90 25.08 -32.80 -24.73
N THR A 91 24.90 -33.25 -25.98
CA THR A 91 25.23 -34.61 -26.40
C THR A 91 26.47 -34.62 -27.27
N PRO A 92 27.35 -35.65 -27.15
CA PRO A 92 28.48 -35.81 -28.05
C PRO A 92 27.97 -35.99 -29.48
N GLY A 93 28.52 -35.21 -30.42
CA GLY A 93 28.25 -35.39 -31.85
C GLY A 93 28.94 -36.61 -32.42
N LEU A 94 28.49 -37.05 -33.61
CA LEU A 94 29.02 -38.24 -34.33
C LEU A 94 30.48 -38.12 -34.76
N LEU A 95 31.00 -36.86 -34.84
CA LEU A 95 32.40 -36.58 -35.22
C LEU A 95 33.17 -36.07 -34.00
N LYS A 96 34.39 -36.58 -33.81
CA LYS A 96 35.29 -36.22 -32.71
C LYS A 96 35.54 -34.70 -32.68
N GLY A 97 35.05 -34.04 -31.61
CA GLY A 97 35.18 -32.60 -31.46
C GLY A 97 33.88 -31.79 -31.65
N ASN A 98 32.81 -32.38 -32.22
CA ASN A 98 31.50 -31.71 -32.31
C ASN A 98 30.59 -32.05 -31.14
N ARG A 99 29.97 -31.02 -30.58
CA ARG A 99 28.91 -31.14 -29.54
C ARG A 99 27.63 -30.49 -30.03
N TRP A 100 26.54 -31.21 -29.91
CA TRP A 100 25.21 -30.66 -30.18
C TRP A 100 24.65 -30.10 -28.88
N ASN A 101 24.41 -28.79 -28.84
CA ASN A 101 23.78 -28.12 -27.73
C ASN A 101 22.34 -27.81 -28.09
N VAL A 102 21.41 -28.48 -27.45
CA VAL A 102 19.99 -28.14 -27.54
C VAL A 102 19.60 -27.49 -26.22
N GLY A 103 19.33 -26.19 -26.25
CA GLY A 103 18.89 -25.43 -25.08
C GLY A 103 17.51 -24.81 -25.32
N VAL A 104 16.61 -24.95 -24.36
CA VAL A 104 15.34 -24.25 -24.35
C VAL A 104 15.32 -23.27 -23.17
N ALA A 105 15.12 -21.99 -23.46
CA ALA A 105 14.91 -20.99 -22.44
C ALA A 105 13.44 -21.02 -22.00
N LYS A 106 13.18 -21.42 -20.76
CA LYS A 106 11.83 -21.35 -20.17
C LYS A 106 11.73 -20.07 -19.33
N PRO A 107 10.76 -19.19 -19.60
CA PRO A 107 10.52 -18.07 -18.74
C PRO A 107 9.94 -18.54 -17.40
N ILE A 108 10.52 -18.10 -16.30
CA ILE A 108 10.00 -18.28 -14.94
C ILE A 108 9.60 -16.89 -14.46
N GLU A 109 8.33 -16.72 -14.10
CA GLU A 109 7.85 -15.46 -13.55
C GLU A 109 7.97 -15.50 -12.02
N HIS A 110 8.66 -14.52 -11.45
CA HIS A 110 8.75 -14.31 -10.01
C HIS A 110 8.16 -12.95 -9.67
N GLY A 111 7.33 -12.91 -8.62
CA GLY A 111 6.91 -11.66 -8.01
C GLY A 111 8.04 -11.12 -7.14
N GLU A 112 8.53 -9.92 -7.44
CA GLU A 112 9.49 -9.19 -6.62
C GLU A 112 8.77 -8.05 -5.90
N LEU A 113 8.90 -7.97 -4.56
CA LEU A 113 8.36 -6.88 -3.77
C LEU A 113 9.31 -5.68 -3.81
N VAL A 114 8.83 -4.60 -4.44
CA VAL A 114 9.56 -3.33 -4.49
C VAL A 114 8.98 -2.37 -3.47
N GLN A 115 9.86 -1.74 -2.68
CA GLN A 115 9.51 -0.81 -1.61
C GLN A 115 9.92 0.61 -1.99
N HIS A 116 8.94 1.52 -2.06
CA HIS A 116 9.19 2.95 -2.26
C HIS A 116 8.91 3.70 -0.96
N ARG A 117 9.96 4.16 -0.28
CA ARG A 117 9.88 4.86 1.01
C ARG A 117 9.60 6.34 0.80
N GLY A 118 8.73 6.90 1.65
CA GLY A 118 8.39 8.32 1.56
C GLY A 118 7.58 8.79 2.76
N ILE A 119 6.96 9.97 2.59
CA ILE A 119 6.05 10.58 3.57
C ILE A 119 4.66 10.66 2.95
N LEU A 120 3.68 10.17 3.69
CA LEU A 120 2.27 10.21 3.30
C LEU A 120 1.59 11.40 4.01
N TYR A 121 0.95 12.23 3.22
CA TYR A 121 0.13 13.35 3.69
C TYR A 121 -1.33 13.10 3.33
N VAL A 122 -2.22 13.25 4.29
CA VAL A 122 -3.66 13.27 4.07
C VAL A 122 -4.18 14.65 4.41
N THR A 123 -4.72 15.33 3.40
CA THR A 123 -5.29 16.67 3.56
C THR A 123 -6.81 16.64 3.41
N ASN A 124 -7.49 17.75 3.61
CA ASN A 124 -8.92 17.87 3.31
C ASN A 124 -9.22 17.85 1.80
N GLN A 125 -8.20 18.01 0.91
CA GLN A 125 -8.41 18.12 -0.54
C GLN A 125 -7.85 16.94 -1.33
N ARG A 126 -6.73 16.35 -0.89
CA ARG A 126 -5.98 15.31 -1.62
C ARG A 126 -5.17 14.41 -0.69
N ILE A 127 -4.68 13.31 -1.25
CA ILE A 127 -3.69 12.43 -0.64
C ILE A 127 -2.40 12.58 -1.43
N VAL A 128 -1.29 12.85 -0.74
CA VAL A 128 0.02 13.05 -1.35
C VAL A 128 1.00 12.05 -0.73
N PHE A 129 1.65 11.27 -1.56
CA PHE A 129 2.79 10.46 -1.16
C PHE A 129 4.05 11.03 -1.80
N GLN A 130 4.91 11.57 -0.98
CA GLN A 130 6.17 12.17 -1.39
C GLN A 130 7.29 11.16 -1.21
N ALA A 131 7.82 10.66 -2.31
CA ALA A 131 8.91 9.70 -2.36
C ALA A 131 9.83 10.05 -3.52
N THR A 132 11.08 9.58 -3.47
CA THR A 132 12.05 9.77 -4.56
C THR A 132 11.56 9.11 -5.84
N GLU A 133 10.94 7.94 -5.72
CA GLU A 133 10.33 7.21 -6.81
C GLU A 133 8.87 6.89 -6.49
N LYS A 134 8.04 6.81 -7.54
CA LYS A 134 6.63 6.39 -7.40
C LYS A 134 5.80 7.23 -6.41
N GLY A 135 6.17 8.50 -6.22
CA GLY A 135 5.32 9.46 -5.52
C GLY A 135 4.02 9.74 -6.28
N PHE A 136 2.99 10.19 -5.55
CA PHE A 136 1.72 10.58 -6.17
C PHE A 136 1.05 11.74 -5.44
N ASP A 137 0.21 12.48 -6.17
CA ASP A 137 -0.68 13.51 -5.69
C ASP A 137 -2.07 13.25 -6.28
N LYS A 138 -3.03 12.81 -5.46
CA LYS A 138 -4.34 12.37 -5.91
C LYS A 138 -5.46 13.01 -5.11
N THR A 139 -6.40 13.63 -5.81
CA THR A 139 -7.61 14.17 -5.18
C THR A 139 -8.61 13.06 -4.85
N TYR A 140 -9.43 13.26 -3.83
CA TYR A 140 -10.44 12.29 -3.41
C TYR A 140 -11.50 11.98 -4.47
N LYS A 141 -11.65 12.84 -5.49
CA LYS A 141 -12.57 12.60 -6.61
C LYS A 141 -12.29 11.25 -7.29
N TYR A 142 -11.03 10.83 -7.32
CA TYR A 142 -10.60 9.61 -7.99
C TYR A 142 -10.40 8.43 -7.04
N LEU A 143 -10.55 8.63 -5.72
CA LEU A 143 -10.46 7.56 -4.73
C LEU A 143 -11.74 6.72 -4.76
N THR A 144 -11.65 5.50 -5.28
CA THR A 144 -12.79 4.59 -5.46
C THR A 144 -12.99 3.65 -4.29
N ALA A 145 -11.89 3.16 -3.69
CA ALA A 145 -11.95 2.27 -2.53
C ALA A 145 -10.77 2.48 -1.59
N VAL A 146 -10.96 2.11 -0.33
CA VAL A 146 -9.92 2.03 0.70
C VAL A 146 -10.13 0.74 1.47
N THR A 147 -9.12 -0.13 1.44
CA THR A 147 -9.11 -1.39 2.20
C THR A 147 -8.12 -1.24 3.36
N PRO A 148 -8.59 -1.28 4.63
CA PRO A 148 -7.71 -1.20 5.78
C PRO A 148 -7.08 -2.54 6.12
N TYR A 149 -5.82 -2.49 6.59
CA TYR A 149 -5.09 -3.56 7.24
C TYR A 149 -4.54 -3.02 8.56
N VAL A 150 -4.00 -3.87 9.43
CA VAL A 150 -3.41 -3.44 10.71
C VAL A 150 -2.25 -2.48 10.49
N ASP A 151 -1.40 -2.78 9.53
CA ASP A 151 -0.14 -2.13 9.21
C ASP A 151 -0.15 -1.37 7.88
N ALA A 152 -1.31 -1.27 7.21
CA ALA A 152 -1.40 -0.64 5.90
C ALA A 152 -2.80 -0.17 5.54
N CYS A 153 -2.88 0.61 4.46
CA CYS A 153 -4.11 0.84 3.72
C CYS A 153 -3.87 0.67 2.23
N GLU A 154 -4.71 -0.09 1.58
CA GLU A 154 -4.78 -0.12 0.12
C GLU A 154 -5.67 1.03 -0.35
N LEU A 155 -5.12 1.88 -1.22
CA LEU A 155 -5.80 3.04 -1.80
C LEU A 155 -6.03 2.80 -3.28
N GLN A 156 -7.28 2.66 -3.70
CA GLN A 156 -7.64 2.48 -5.10
C GLN A 156 -8.06 3.80 -5.74
N PHE A 157 -7.36 4.20 -6.78
CA PHE A 157 -7.67 5.39 -7.60
C PHE A 157 -7.98 4.96 -9.04
N GLY A 158 -9.26 4.68 -9.32
CA GLY A 158 -9.67 4.10 -10.59
C GLY A 158 -9.04 2.72 -10.82
N SER A 159 -8.22 2.59 -11.86
CA SER A 159 -7.50 1.34 -12.18
C SER A 159 -6.16 1.16 -11.45
N LYS A 160 -5.71 2.17 -10.69
CA LYS A 160 -4.43 2.12 -9.97
C LYS A 160 -4.66 1.87 -8.50
N THR A 161 -3.93 0.91 -7.95
CA THR A 161 -3.91 0.57 -6.53
C THR A 161 -2.55 0.92 -5.94
N TYR A 162 -2.55 1.52 -4.75
CA TYR A 162 -1.36 1.85 -3.96
C TYR A 162 -1.46 1.17 -2.61
N ASN A 163 -0.49 0.32 -2.30
CA ASN A 163 -0.42 -0.41 -1.03
C ASN A 163 0.46 0.38 -0.07
N MET A 164 -0.17 1.22 0.74
CA MET A 164 0.51 2.11 1.68
C MET A 164 0.73 1.43 3.01
N TYR A 165 1.93 0.90 3.21
CA TYR A 165 2.38 0.34 4.48
C TYR A 165 2.78 1.48 5.44
N VAL A 166 2.24 1.47 6.66
CA VAL A 166 2.38 2.52 7.68
C VAL A 166 2.51 1.90 9.08
N ASP A 167 2.80 2.69 10.11
CA ASP A 167 2.88 2.23 11.50
C ASP A 167 1.53 1.74 12.06
N ASP A 168 0.42 2.41 11.69
CA ASP A 168 -0.94 2.09 12.13
C ASP A 168 -1.92 2.31 10.96
N GLY A 169 -2.28 1.23 10.27
CA GLY A 169 -3.18 1.27 9.13
C GLY A 169 -4.62 1.61 9.52
N ASN A 170 -5.05 1.20 10.73
CA ASN A 170 -6.37 1.54 11.24
C ASN A 170 -6.51 3.05 11.47
N LEU A 171 -5.47 3.69 12.03
CA LEU A 171 -5.44 5.12 12.25
C LEU A 171 -5.51 5.89 10.91
N LEU A 172 -4.76 5.46 9.91
CA LEU A 172 -4.82 6.03 8.56
C LEU A 172 -6.22 5.89 7.97
N TYR A 173 -6.86 4.72 8.11
CA TYR A 173 -8.22 4.50 7.66
C TYR A 173 -9.22 5.42 8.36
N GLU A 174 -9.11 5.59 9.70
CA GLU A 174 -9.96 6.51 10.47
C GLU A 174 -9.86 7.95 9.95
N VAL A 175 -8.64 8.46 9.69
CA VAL A 175 -8.45 9.80 9.11
C VAL A 175 -9.16 9.92 7.78
N LEU A 176 -9.02 8.94 6.89
CA LEU A 176 -9.67 8.96 5.59
C LEU A 176 -11.20 8.96 5.70
N GLN A 177 -11.76 8.21 6.66
CA GLN A 177 -13.19 8.21 6.93
C GLN A 177 -13.68 9.56 7.50
N LEU A 178 -12.92 10.16 8.42
CA LEU A 178 -13.23 11.47 8.97
C LEU A 178 -13.22 12.56 7.91
N VAL A 179 -12.22 12.57 7.04
CA VAL A 179 -12.14 13.50 5.90
C VAL A 179 -13.33 13.29 4.96
N LYS A 180 -13.69 12.04 4.65
CA LYS A 180 -14.85 11.71 3.80
C LYS A 180 -16.14 12.26 4.39
N ARG A 181 -16.38 12.02 5.70
CA ARG A 181 -17.58 12.53 6.40
C ARG A 181 -17.66 14.04 6.35
N LYS A 182 -16.55 14.73 6.65
CA LYS A 182 -16.49 16.20 6.65
C LYS A 182 -16.73 16.83 5.29
N ARG A 183 -16.41 16.10 4.20
CA ARG A 183 -16.67 16.54 2.82
C ARG A 183 -18.08 16.31 2.34
N GLN A 184 -18.81 15.39 2.97
CA GLN A 184 -20.21 15.06 2.63
C GLN A 184 -21.23 15.91 3.38
N ILE A 185 -20.79 16.68 4.41
CA ILE A 185 -21.66 17.64 5.11
C ILE A 185 -21.63 18.94 4.28
N PRO A 186 -22.79 19.40 3.75
CA PRO A 186 -22.88 20.65 3.01
C PRO A 186 -22.55 21.87 3.86
#